data_ca16c527c61480c5da92f5b5a5e6b5b9
#
_entry.id   ca16c527c61480c5da92f5b5a5e6b5b9
#
_cell.length_a   1.000
_cell.length_b   1.000
_cell.length_c   1.000
_cell.angle_alpha   90.00
_cell.angle_beta   90.00
_cell.angle_gamma   90.00
#
_symmetry.space_group_name_H-M   'P 1'
#
loop_
_entity.id
_entity.type
_entity.pdbx_description
1 polymer ?
#
loop_
_entity_poly.entity_id
_entity_poly.type
_entity_poly.pdbx_seq_one_letter_code
_entity_poly.pdbx_strand_id
1 'polypeptide(L)'
;GQVIFLPPGTFGSVAMMQALRHAGCAADVAFAETGTLPWLTRLHGPAEVAVTMRAVRLPTGVFPAEKSAAAFAVLRAAFPSVEPIEDALAGALMNAGPIIHPPLILMNAGPLEHFERWDIHNEGTQPSIRRVTNALDEERVAIRVALGYTGEHFPLRDHYENDRWMYGDAHKRLTDSGDWREHIVLTEHRYMTEDIHYGLAFLVSVADWAGVSAPLASGLLALASAICGRDLRAGPRTLDAMGLAALDRAGMRRLLATGHA
;
A
#
# COMPACT_ATOMS: atom_id res chain seq x y z
N GLY A 1 2.24 21.50 -16.66
CA GLY A 1 2.75 20.54 -15.69
C GLY A 1 2.45 19.12 -16.12
N GLN A 2 3.12 18.17 -15.52
CA GLN A 2 2.95 16.74 -15.77
C GLN A 2 2.39 16.06 -14.52
N VAL A 3 1.55 15.05 -14.70
CA VAL A 3 1.05 14.19 -13.61
C VAL A 3 1.61 12.79 -13.78
N ILE A 4 2.35 12.31 -12.77
CA ILE A 4 2.84 10.94 -12.69
C ILE A 4 1.91 10.17 -11.78
N PHE A 5 1.25 9.16 -12.33
CA PHE A 5 0.33 8.29 -11.61
C PHE A 5 1.08 7.10 -11.01
N LEU A 6 0.96 6.91 -9.70
CA LEU A 6 1.61 5.85 -8.93
C LEU A 6 0.54 4.96 -8.31
N PRO A 7 0.14 3.87 -8.98
CA PRO A 7 -0.71 2.86 -8.33
C PRO A 7 0.11 2.18 -7.23
N PRO A 8 -0.47 1.92 -6.09
CA PRO A 8 0.01 2.17 -4.71
C PRO A 8 1.53 2.21 -4.59
N GLY A 9 2.02 3.43 -4.39
CA GLY A 9 3.46 3.72 -4.48
C GLY A 9 4.24 3.56 -3.17
N THR A 10 3.59 3.32 -2.05
CA THR A 10 4.24 3.27 -0.73
C THR A 10 5.17 4.47 -0.49
N PHE A 11 4.59 5.68 -0.57
CA PHE A 11 5.30 6.95 -0.50
C PHE A 11 6.35 7.16 -1.61
N GLY A 12 6.13 6.50 -2.74
CA GLY A 12 6.97 6.59 -3.94
C GLY A 12 7.02 7.99 -4.54
N SER A 13 5.97 8.77 -4.37
CA SER A 13 5.89 10.18 -4.79
C SER A 13 7.04 11.03 -4.26
N VAL A 14 7.33 10.93 -2.96
CA VAL A 14 8.43 11.67 -2.34
C VAL A 14 9.79 11.14 -2.80
N ALA A 15 9.97 9.82 -2.89
CA ALA A 15 11.22 9.25 -3.37
C ALA A 15 11.53 9.65 -4.82
N MET A 16 10.52 9.67 -5.69
CA MET A 16 10.68 10.13 -7.08
C MET A 16 11.01 11.61 -7.16
N MET A 17 10.36 12.46 -6.34
CA MET A 17 10.69 13.88 -6.26
C MET A 17 12.13 14.10 -5.80
N GLN A 18 12.59 13.34 -4.79
CA GLN A 18 13.97 13.39 -4.32
C GLN A 18 14.94 13.00 -5.44
N ALA A 19 14.64 11.92 -6.18
CA ALA A 19 15.45 11.48 -7.31
C ALA A 19 15.52 12.52 -8.43
N LEU A 20 14.39 13.15 -8.79
CA LEU A 20 14.36 14.24 -9.78
C LEU A 20 15.22 15.44 -9.35
N ARG A 21 15.14 15.84 -8.09
CA ARG A 21 15.95 16.94 -7.54
C ARG A 21 17.44 16.59 -7.54
N HIS A 22 17.79 15.39 -7.13
CA HIS A 22 19.16 14.92 -7.16
C HIS A 22 19.74 14.93 -8.58
N ALA A 23 18.93 14.62 -9.57
CA ALA A 23 19.28 14.67 -10.98
C ALA A 23 19.28 16.11 -11.57
N GLY A 24 19.00 17.14 -10.76
CA GLY A 24 18.90 18.52 -11.23
C GLY A 24 17.68 18.79 -12.15
N CYS A 25 16.69 17.93 -12.13
CA CYS A 25 15.49 18.08 -12.95
C CYS A 25 14.54 19.11 -12.31
N ALA A 26 14.27 20.20 -13.02
CA ALA A 26 13.36 21.29 -12.62
C ALA A 26 11.95 21.13 -13.23
N ALA A 27 11.55 19.93 -13.65
CA ALA A 27 10.25 19.70 -14.25
C ALA A 27 9.11 20.02 -13.26
N ASP A 28 8.07 20.68 -13.76
CA ASP A 28 6.84 20.93 -13.03
C ASP A 28 5.97 19.66 -13.01
N VAL A 29 6.17 18.82 -11.99
CA VAL A 29 5.54 17.50 -11.86
C VAL A 29 4.67 17.45 -10.61
N ALA A 30 3.51 16.80 -10.74
CA ALA A 30 2.71 16.31 -9.63
C ALA A 30 2.73 14.76 -9.63
N PHE A 31 2.76 14.16 -8.45
CA PHE A 31 2.63 12.72 -8.28
C PHE A 31 1.29 12.41 -7.65
N ALA A 32 0.58 11.41 -8.18
CA ALA A 32 -0.69 10.96 -7.66
C ALA A 32 -0.52 9.54 -7.10
N GLU A 33 -0.65 9.37 -5.80
CA GLU A 33 -0.45 8.13 -5.08
C GLU A 33 -1.79 7.55 -4.63
N THR A 34 -2.12 6.34 -5.08
CA THR A 34 -3.42 5.73 -4.85
C THR A 34 -3.40 4.69 -3.73
N GLY A 35 -4.56 4.49 -3.08
CA GLY A 35 -4.73 3.50 -2.03
C GLY A 35 -4.79 2.05 -2.53
N THR A 36 -5.04 1.84 -3.82
CA THR A 36 -5.06 0.51 -4.44
C THR A 36 -4.77 0.59 -5.94
N LEU A 37 -4.66 -0.57 -6.59
CA LEU A 37 -4.52 -0.65 -8.05
C LEU A 37 -5.84 -0.26 -8.74
N PRO A 38 -5.81 0.45 -9.90
CA PRO A 38 -7.03 0.72 -10.68
C PRO A 38 -7.69 -0.57 -11.20
N TRP A 39 -6.90 -1.60 -11.45
CA TRP A 39 -7.35 -2.92 -11.89
C TRP A 39 -6.55 -4.02 -11.19
N LEU A 40 -7.22 -5.08 -10.77
CA LEU A 40 -6.57 -6.34 -10.45
C LEU A 40 -6.52 -7.18 -11.71
N THR A 41 -5.31 -7.58 -12.09
CA THR A 41 -5.08 -8.28 -13.34
C THR A 41 -4.21 -9.50 -13.15
N ARG A 42 -4.39 -10.51 -14.01
CA ARG A 42 -3.52 -11.68 -14.14
C ARG A 42 -3.07 -11.85 -15.58
N LEU A 43 -1.79 -12.17 -15.76
CA LEU A 43 -1.23 -12.52 -17.05
C LEU A 43 -1.59 -13.97 -17.37
N HIS A 44 -2.27 -14.17 -18.50
CA HIS A 44 -2.56 -15.50 -19.06
C HIS A 44 -1.66 -15.82 -20.27
N GLY A 45 -0.88 -14.85 -20.73
CA GLY A 45 0.06 -15.01 -21.85
C GLY A 45 0.89 -13.74 -22.08
N PRO A 46 1.77 -13.75 -23.08
CA PRO A 46 2.66 -12.60 -23.34
C PRO A 46 1.92 -11.30 -23.70
N ALA A 47 0.68 -11.40 -24.20
CA ALA A 47 -0.15 -10.28 -24.63
C ALA A 47 -1.61 -10.43 -24.16
N GLU A 48 -1.88 -11.34 -23.22
CA GLU A 48 -3.21 -11.61 -22.71
C GLU A 48 -3.27 -11.32 -21.21
N VAL A 49 -4.22 -10.47 -20.81
CA VAL A 49 -4.43 -10.06 -19.43
C VAL A 49 -5.90 -10.26 -19.06
N ALA A 50 -6.15 -11.07 -18.05
CA ALA A 50 -7.46 -11.11 -17.39
C ALA A 50 -7.59 -9.95 -16.40
N VAL A 51 -8.63 -9.14 -16.55
CA VAL A 51 -8.99 -8.10 -15.58
C VAL A 51 -10.05 -8.68 -14.65
N THR A 52 -9.64 -9.12 -13.48
CA THR A 52 -10.55 -9.71 -12.49
C THR A 52 -11.45 -8.64 -11.87
N MET A 53 -10.91 -7.45 -11.63
CA MET A 53 -11.62 -6.38 -10.95
C MET A 53 -11.14 -4.99 -11.36
N ARG A 54 -12.04 -4.00 -11.19
CA ARG A 54 -11.74 -2.57 -11.31
C ARG A 54 -12.03 -1.89 -9.98
N ALA A 55 -11.18 -0.95 -9.58
CA ALA A 55 -11.48 -0.09 -8.46
C ALA A 55 -12.71 0.78 -8.77
N VAL A 56 -13.75 0.65 -7.95
CA VAL A 56 -14.96 1.49 -8.02
C VAL A 56 -14.75 2.80 -7.27
N ARG A 57 -13.84 2.78 -6.29
CA ARG A 57 -13.36 3.93 -5.53
C ARG A 57 -11.83 3.87 -5.50
N LEU A 58 -11.18 4.98 -5.83
CA LEU A 58 -9.73 5.04 -5.92
C LEU A 58 -9.22 6.26 -5.13
N PRO A 59 -9.11 6.14 -3.78
CA PRO A 59 -8.61 7.23 -2.95
C PRO A 59 -7.19 7.58 -3.39
N THR A 60 -6.97 8.84 -3.71
CA THR A 60 -5.75 9.32 -4.36
C THR A 60 -5.24 10.58 -3.65
N GLY A 61 -4.03 10.52 -3.13
CA GLY A 61 -3.30 11.66 -2.59
C GLY A 61 -2.33 12.24 -3.62
N VAL A 62 -2.19 13.56 -3.65
CA VAL A 62 -1.29 14.24 -4.59
C VAL A 62 -0.11 14.86 -3.84
N PHE A 63 1.08 14.75 -4.45
CA PHE A 63 2.30 15.37 -3.99
C PHE A 63 2.93 16.25 -5.10
N PRO A 64 3.24 17.51 -4.85
CA PRO A 64 2.80 18.30 -3.68
C PRO A 64 1.29 18.53 -3.70
N ALA A 65 0.66 18.60 -2.52
CA ALA A 65 -0.80 18.72 -2.40
C ALA A 65 -1.36 20.03 -2.99
N GLU A 66 -0.58 21.11 -3.05
CA GLU A 66 -0.96 22.36 -3.72
C GLU A 66 -1.28 22.18 -5.22
N LYS A 67 -0.81 21.10 -5.84
CA LYS A 67 -1.10 20.75 -7.25
C LYS A 67 -2.33 19.86 -7.43
N SER A 68 -3.05 19.52 -6.34
CA SER A 68 -4.17 18.58 -6.39
C SER A 68 -5.24 18.95 -7.40
N ALA A 69 -5.67 20.20 -7.44
CA ALA A 69 -6.73 20.63 -8.36
C ALA A 69 -6.37 20.37 -9.83
N ALA A 70 -5.14 20.73 -10.24
CA ALA A 70 -4.67 20.51 -11.60
C ALA A 70 -4.45 19.01 -11.91
N ALA A 71 -3.93 18.24 -10.93
CA ALA A 71 -3.72 16.81 -11.07
C ALA A 71 -5.05 16.06 -11.24
N PHE A 72 -6.06 16.35 -10.42
CA PHE A 72 -7.37 15.73 -10.52
C PHE A 72 -8.13 16.09 -11.80
N ALA A 73 -7.93 17.27 -12.37
CA ALA A 73 -8.49 17.62 -13.68
C ALA A 73 -8.02 16.66 -14.78
N VAL A 74 -6.77 16.18 -14.70
CA VAL A 74 -6.21 15.21 -15.65
C VAL A 74 -6.61 13.77 -15.28
N LEU A 75 -6.48 13.43 -13.99
CA LEU A 75 -6.68 12.05 -13.53
C LEU A 75 -8.11 11.55 -13.76
N ARG A 76 -9.13 12.40 -13.53
CA ARG A 76 -10.54 12.03 -13.73
C ARG A 76 -10.88 11.68 -15.19
N ALA A 77 -10.15 12.22 -16.13
CA ALA A 77 -10.34 11.87 -17.54
C ALA A 77 -9.83 10.44 -17.85
N ALA A 78 -8.78 9.98 -17.16
CA ALA A 78 -8.19 8.66 -17.36
C ALA A 78 -8.76 7.61 -16.38
N PHE A 79 -9.04 8.01 -15.15
CA PHE A 79 -9.50 7.17 -14.06
C PHE A 79 -10.72 7.81 -13.37
N PRO A 80 -11.93 7.61 -13.86
CA PRO A 80 -13.14 8.26 -13.30
C PRO A 80 -13.40 7.95 -11.82
N SER A 81 -12.88 6.83 -11.31
CA SER A 81 -13.03 6.40 -9.91
C SER A 81 -12.08 7.10 -8.92
N VAL A 82 -11.19 8.01 -9.36
CA VAL A 82 -10.29 8.71 -8.45
C VAL A 82 -11.06 9.63 -7.49
N GLU A 83 -10.77 9.49 -6.22
CA GLU A 83 -11.33 10.30 -5.13
C GLU A 83 -10.20 11.06 -4.44
N PRO A 84 -10.31 12.40 -4.30
CA PRO A 84 -9.30 13.17 -3.58
C PRO A 84 -9.25 12.77 -2.10
N ILE A 85 -8.04 12.56 -1.60
CA ILE A 85 -7.74 12.51 -0.17
C ILE A 85 -6.68 13.55 0.17
N GLU A 86 -6.34 13.66 1.45
CA GLU A 86 -5.64 14.81 2.00
C GLU A 86 -4.28 15.10 1.30
N ASP A 87 -3.43 14.08 1.19
CA ASP A 87 -2.09 14.20 0.61
C ASP A 87 -1.49 12.82 0.24
N ALA A 88 -0.25 12.81 -0.22
CA ALA A 88 0.41 11.57 -0.62
C ALA A 88 0.74 10.63 0.54
N LEU A 89 0.95 11.12 1.76
CA LEU A 89 1.12 10.26 2.94
C LEU A 89 -0.20 9.58 3.29
N ALA A 90 -1.32 10.31 3.18
CA ALA A 90 -2.66 9.70 3.28
C ALA A 90 -2.85 8.60 2.22
N GLY A 91 -2.41 8.84 0.97
CA GLY A 91 -2.44 7.85 -0.11
C GLY A 91 -1.60 6.62 0.17
N ALA A 92 -0.35 6.82 0.60
CA ALA A 92 0.56 5.73 0.97
C ALA A 92 0.02 4.86 2.12
N LEU A 93 -0.60 5.49 3.12
CA LEU A 93 -1.26 4.80 4.24
C LEU A 93 -2.61 4.16 3.88
N MET A 94 -3.10 4.35 2.67
CA MET A 94 -4.26 3.63 2.13
C MET A 94 -3.86 2.35 1.38
N ASN A 95 -2.57 2.15 1.08
CA ASN A 95 -2.12 0.97 0.37
C ASN A 95 -2.54 -0.31 1.11
N ALA A 96 -3.37 -1.12 0.45
CA ALA A 96 -3.90 -2.35 1.01
C ALA A 96 -2.89 -3.51 1.00
N GLY A 97 -1.90 -3.49 0.12
CA GLY A 97 -0.90 -4.55 0.00
C GLY A 97 -0.20 -4.87 1.32
N PRO A 98 0.40 -3.88 2.02
CA PRO A 98 1.06 -4.08 3.32
C PRO A 98 0.14 -4.54 4.46
N ILE A 99 -1.16 -4.54 4.26
CA ILE A 99 -2.15 -4.99 5.25
C ILE A 99 -2.65 -6.40 4.93
N ILE A 100 -2.93 -6.69 3.67
CA ILE A 100 -3.46 -8.00 3.24
C ILE A 100 -2.34 -9.05 3.19
N HIS A 101 -1.24 -8.72 2.54
CA HIS A 101 -0.25 -9.73 2.14
C HIS A 101 0.66 -10.23 3.27
N PRO A 102 1.11 -9.43 4.26
CA PRO A 102 1.94 -9.95 5.34
C PRO A 102 1.29 -11.07 6.15
N PRO A 103 0.05 -10.93 6.67
CA PRO A 103 -0.61 -12.04 7.32
C PRO A 103 -0.82 -13.25 6.40
N LEU A 104 -1.16 -13.01 5.12
CA LEU A 104 -1.35 -14.09 4.15
C LEU A 104 -0.07 -14.91 3.97
N ILE A 105 1.04 -14.28 3.63
CA ILE A 105 2.26 -15.02 3.28
C ILE A 105 2.92 -15.65 4.50
N LEU A 106 2.93 -14.96 5.64
CA LEU A 106 3.58 -15.47 6.86
C LEU A 106 2.79 -16.59 7.54
N MET A 107 1.47 -16.47 7.60
CA MET A 107 0.62 -17.50 8.24
C MET A 107 0.36 -18.71 7.32
N ASN A 108 0.69 -18.62 6.03
CA ASN A 108 0.66 -19.72 5.08
C ASN A 108 2.06 -20.26 4.75
N ALA A 109 3.10 -19.90 5.50
CA ALA A 109 4.47 -20.36 5.21
C ALA A 109 4.57 -21.89 5.06
N GLY A 110 3.99 -22.65 6.00
CA GLY A 110 4.00 -24.12 5.93
C GLY A 110 3.33 -24.68 4.67
N PRO A 111 2.09 -24.32 4.34
CA PRO A 111 1.46 -24.72 3.08
C PRO A 111 2.24 -24.30 1.82
N LEU A 112 2.80 -23.09 1.79
CA LEU A 112 3.56 -22.58 0.66
C LEU A 112 4.87 -23.35 0.40
N GLU A 113 5.52 -23.81 1.46
CA GLU A 113 6.75 -24.62 1.36
C GLU A 113 6.47 -26.12 1.14
N HIS A 114 5.27 -26.60 1.52
CA HIS A 114 4.92 -28.02 1.43
C HIS A 114 4.25 -28.40 0.11
N PHE A 115 3.31 -27.55 -0.37
CA PHE A 115 2.54 -27.84 -1.58
C PHE A 115 3.17 -27.18 -2.81
N GLU A 116 3.14 -27.90 -3.94
CA GLU A 116 3.62 -27.34 -5.22
C GLU A 116 2.83 -26.07 -5.63
N ARG A 117 1.53 -26.03 -5.33
CA ARG A 117 0.66 -24.88 -5.63
C ARG A 117 -0.35 -24.68 -4.50
N TRP A 118 -0.53 -23.46 -4.08
CA TRP A 118 -1.44 -23.07 -3.03
C TRP A 118 -2.24 -21.84 -3.42
N ASP A 119 -3.57 -21.84 -3.24
CA ASP A 119 -4.39 -20.66 -3.45
C ASP A 119 -4.42 -19.83 -2.16
N ILE A 120 -3.48 -18.91 -2.06
CA ILE A 120 -3.29 -18.10 -0.87
C ILE A 120 -4.49 -17.18 -0.58
N HIS A 121 -5.22 -16.74 -1.61
CA HIS A 121 -6.39 -15.86 -1.47
C HIS A 121 -7.69 -16.59 -1.18
N ASN A 122 -7.77 -17.90 -1.45
CA ASN A 122 -8.92 -18.73 -1.15
C ASN A 122 -8.62 -19.67 0.04
N GLU A 123 -7.85 -20.72 -0.20
CA GLU A 123 -7.48 -21.74 0.82
C GLU A 123 -6.71 -21.09 1.99
N GLY A 124 -5.86 -20.12 1.67
CA GLY A 124 -5.04 -19.36 2.62
C GLY A 124 -5.78 -18.28 3.38
N THR A 125 -6.98 -17.85 2.95
CA THR A 125 -7.71 -16.75 3.59
C THR A 125 -8.80 -17.25 4.53
N GLN A 126 -8.39 -17.83 5.64
CA GLN A 126 -9.27 -18.42 6.64
C GLN A 126 -9.65 -17.43 7.77
N PRO A 127 -10.66 -17.72 8.61
CA PRO A 127 -11.14 -16.78 9.63
C PRO A 127 -10.07 -16.25 10.60
N SER A 128 -9.07 -17.07 10.97
CA SER A 128 -7.96 -16.60 11.81
C SER A 128 -7.08 -15.56 11.11
N ILE A 129 -6.80 -15.78 9.83
CA ILE A 129 -6.00 -14.86 9.02
C ILE A 129 -6.76 -13.54 8.82
N ARG A 130 -8.07 -13.60 8.53
CA ARG A 130 -8.92 -12.39 8.43
C ARG A 130 -8.91 -11.58 9.72
N ARG A 131 -8.95 -12.24 10.90
CA ARG A 131 -8.85 -11.53 12.19
C ARG A 131 -7.51 -10.81 12.35
N VAL A 132 -6.40 -11.45 11.99
CA VAL A 132 -5.07 -10.83 12.05
C VAL A 132 -4.98 -9.67 11.07
N THR A 133 -5.46 -9.84 9.85
CA THR A 133 -5.48 -8.80 8.81
C THR A 133 -6.31 -7.59 9.25
N ASN A 134 -7.50 -7.83 9.83
CA ASN A 134 -8.35 -6.74 10.34
C ASN A 134 -7.67 -5.99 11.51
N ALA A 135 -7.02 -6.71 12.43
CA ALA A 135 -6.30 -6.09 13.54
C ALA A 135 -5.09 -5.27 13.06
N LEU A 136 -4.38 -5.75 12.02
CA LEU A 136 -3.31 -4.97 11.38
C LEU A 136 -3.86 -3.70 10.71
N ASP A 137 -5.02 -3.81 10.08
CA ASP A 137 -5.70 -2.66 9.47
C ASP A 137 -6.16 -1.62 10.51
N GLU A 138 -6.57 -2.07 11.69
CA GLU A 138 -6.91 -1.18 12.82
C GLU A 138 -5.68 -0.37 13.28
N GLU A 139 -4.47 -0.96 13.28
CA GLU A 139 -3.22 -0.21 13.54
C GLU A 139 -2.97 0.85 12.45
N ARG A 140 -3.15 0.52 11.16
CA ARG A 140 -3.07 1.49 10.05
C ARG A 140 -4.05 2.65 10.22
N VAL A 141 -5.29 2.35 10.56
CA VAL A 141 -6.32 3.38 10.80
C VAL A 141 -5.96 4.25 11.99
N ALA A 142 -5.47 3.67 13.10
CA ALA A 142 -5.00 4.42 14.26
C ALA A 142 -3.87 5.40 13.92
N ILE A 143 -2.92 4.99 13.08
CA ILE A 143 -1.85 5.87 12.57
C ILE A 143 -2.46 7.04 11.79
N ARG A 144 -3.38 6.80 10.86
CA ARG A 144 -4.05 7.85 10.08
C ARG A 144 -4.78 8.84 10.97
N VAL A 145 -5.54 8.35 11.96
CA VAL A 145 -6.25 9.20 12.92
C VAL A 145 -5.28 10.04 13.74
N ALA A 146 -4.19 9.47 14.23
CA ALA A 146 -3.18 10.19 15.00
C ALA A 146 -2.46 11.27 14.18
N LEU A 147 -2.37 11.10 12.87
CA LEU A 147 -1.83 12.10 11.94
C LEU A 147 -2.83 13.23 11.61
N GLY A 148 -4.10 13.07 12.02
CA GLY A 148 -5.16 14.04 11.82
C GLY A 148 -5.91 13.87 10.49
N TYR A 149 -5.76 12.74 9.82
CA TYR A 149 -6.54 12.41 8.63
C TYR A 149 -7.97 12.03 9.06
N THR A 150 -8.95 12.75 8.52
CA THR A 150 -10.37 12.63 8.90
C THR A 150 -11.24 12.06 7.79
N GLY A 151 -10.70 11.93 6.58
CA GLY A 151 -11.37 11.30 5.46
C GLY A 151 -11.64 9.81 5.69
N GLU A 152 -12.41 9.20 4.82
CA GLU A 152 -12.74 7.78 4.91
C GLU A 152 -11.46 6.92 4.97
N HIS A 153 -11.44 5.95 5.87
CA HIS A 153 -10.26 5.11 6.09
C HIS A 153 -10.27 3.80 5.31
N PHE A 154 -11.38 3.46 4.65
CA PHE A 154 -11.57 2.22 3.90
C PHE A 154 -11.14 0.99 4.70
N PRO A 155 -11.81 0.67 5.83
CA PRO A 155 -11.43 -0.47 6.65
C PRO A 155 -11.49 -1.76 5.85
N LEU A 156 -10.45 -2.58 5.95
CA LEU A 156 -10.34 -3.79 5.13
C LEU A 156 -11.43 -4.82 5.41
N ARG A 157 -12.04 -4.81 6.60
CA ARG A 157 -13.22 -5.66 6.88
C ARG A 157 -14.32 -5.48 5.83
N ASP A 158 -14.51 -4.26 5.31
CA ASP A 158 -15.51 -3.96 4.29
C ASP A 158 -15.26 -4.71 2.98
N HIS A 159 -14.00 -5.05 2.66
CA HIS A 159 -13.66 -5.89 1.51
C HIS A 159 -14.27 -7.31 1.61
N TYR A 160 -14.41 -7.84 2.82
CA TYR A 160 -14.91 -9.18 3.06
C TYR A 160 -16.41 -9.25 3.39
N GLU A 161 -16.98 -8.15 3.91
CA GLU A 161 -18.30 -8.15 4.54
C GLU A 161 -19.37 -7.40 3.72
N ASN A 162 -18.95 -6.45 2.86
CA ASN A 162 -19.87 -5.60 2.11
C ASN A 162 -19.22 -5.05 0.82
N ASP A 163 -19.86 -4.07 0.17
CA ASP A 163 -19.45 -3.46 -1.09
C ASP A 163 -18.83 -2.05 -0.95
N ARG A 164 -18.59 -1.58 0.28
CA ARG A 164 -18.10 -0.22 0.54
C ARG A 164 -16.61 -0.03 0.33
N TRP A 165 -15.86 -1.12 0.22
CA TRP A 165 -14.43 -1.05 0.02
C TRP A 165 -14.06 -0.63 -1.42
N MET A 166 -12.81 -0.31 -1.66
CA MET A 166 -12.28 0.24 -2.92
C MET A 166 -12.63 -0.58 -4.18
N TYR A 167 -12.83 -1.88 -4.04
CA TYR A 167 -13.23 -2.78 -5.14
C TYR A 167 -14.69 -3.21 -5.11
N GLY A 168 -15.54 -2.63 -4.25
CA GLY A 168 -16.91 -3.05 -4.12
C GLY A 168 -17.05 -4.51 -3.68
N ASP A 169 -17.98 -5.26 -4.24
CA ASP A 169 -18.33 -6.66 -3.89
C ASP A 169 -17.34 -7.72 -4.40
N ALA A 170 -16.12 -7.34 -4.64
CA ALA A 170 -15.18 -8.07 -5.45
C ALA A 170 -14.52 -9.29 -4.79
N HIS A 171 -14.58 -9.44 -3.47
CA HIS A 171 -13.93 -10.53 -2.75
C HIS A 171 -14.34 -11.92 -3.28
N LYS A 172 -15.63 -12.13 -3.53
CA LYS A 172 -16.13 -13.40 -4.06
C LYS A 172 -15.53 -13.75 -5.43
N ARG A 173 -15.41 -12.76 -6.32
CA ARG A 173 -14.80 -12.98 -7.66
C ARG A 173 -13.33 -13.36 -7.55
N LEU A 174 -12.60 -12.80 -6.60
CA LEU A 174 -11.21 -13.17 -6.33
C LEU A 174 -11.10 -14.64 -5.92
N THR A 175 -11.92 -15.08 -4.99
CA THR A 175 -11.87 -16.46 -4.48
C THR A 175 -12.35 -17.47 -5.51
N ASP A 176 -13.36 -17.11 -6.32
CA ASP A 176 -13.98 -18.02 -7.30
C ASP A 176 -13.16 -18.14 -8.60
N SER A 177 -12.25 -17.22 -8.89
CA SER A 177 -11.49 -17.19 -10.15
C SER A 177 -10.50 -18.35 -10.30
N GLY A 178 -9.95 -18.85 -9.19
CA GLY A 178 -8.89 -19.87 -9.21
C GLY A 178 -7.54 -19.36 -9.76
N ASP A 179 -7.47 -18.11 -10.20
CA ASP A 179 -6.27 -17.48 -10.81
C ASP A 179 -5.12 -17.26 -9.82
N TRP A 180 -5.37 -17.50 -8.53
CA TRP A 180 -4.41 -17.25 -7.44
C TRP A 180 -3.76 -18.52 -6.92
N ARG A 181 -4.06 -19.67 -7.52
CA ARG A 181 -3.42 -20.95 -7.21
C ARG A 181 -2.11 -21.06 -7.97
N GLU A 182 -1.05 -20.60 -7.35
CA GLU A 182 0.28 -20.55 -7.95
C GLU A 182 1.36 -21.17 -7.05
N HIS A 183 2.54 -21.40 -7.64
CA HIS A 183 3.74 -21.74 -6.88
C HIS A 183 4.33 -20.45 -6.33
N ILE A 184 4.49 -20.38 -5.01
CA ILE A 184 5.03 -19.22 -4.31
C ILE A 184 6.33 -19.63 -3.61
N VAL A 185 7.44 -19.04 -4.03
CA VAL A 185 8.70 -19.11 -3.30
C VAL A 185 8.67 -18.07 -2.18
N LEU A 186 8.51 -18.53 -0.94
CA LEU A 186 8.16 -17.71 0.22
C LEU A 186 9.01 -16.43 0.35
N THR A 187 10.34 -16.54 0.24
CA THR A 187 11.27 -15.42 0.47
C THR A 187 11.48 -14.52 -0.75
N GLU A 188 11.09 -14.97 -1.94
CA GLU A 188 11.29 -14.26 -3.20
C GLU A 188 10.02 -13.59 -3.73
N HIS A 189 8.86 -14.06 -3.25
CA HIS A 189 7.59 -13.55 -3.71
C HIS A 189 7.40 -12.07 -3.35
N ARG A 190 6.71 -11.32 -4.24
CA ARG A 190 6.46 -9.89 -4.07
C ARG A 190 5.81 -9.52 -2.74
N TYR A 191 5.00 -10.39 -2.16
CA TYR A 191 4.39 -10.14 -0.83
C TYR A 191 5.43 -10.02 0.27
N MET A 192 6.57 -10.70 0.13
CA MET A 192 7.71 -10.57 1.04
C MET A 192 8.61 -9.40 0.65
N THR A 193 8.96 -9.30 -0.64
CA THR A 193 9.97 -8.36 -1.13
C THR A 193 9.44 -6.94 -1.33
N GLU A 194 8.14 -6.78 -1.60
CA GLU A 194 7.50 -5.48 -1.79
C GLU A 194 6.61 -5.12 -0.60
N ASP A 195 5.56 -5.91 -0.32
CA ASP A 195 4.55 -5.54 0.67
C ASP A 195 5.08 -5.53 2.12
N ILE A 196 5.99 -6.44 2.46
CA ILE A 196 6.65 -6.45 3.77
C ILE A 196 7.84 -5.49 3.79
N HIS A 197 8.83 -5.70 2.91
CA HIS A 197 10.09 -4.97 2.98
C HIS A 197 9.96 -3.47 2.66
N TYR A 198 9.05 -3.09 1.77
CA TYR A 198 8.75 -1.69 1.49
C TYR A 198 7.54 -1.22 2.31
N GLY A 199 6.42 -1.94 2.21
CA GLY A 199 5.13 -1.47 2.72
C GLY A 199 4.98 -1.57 4.22
N LEU A 200 5.16 -2.75 4.81
CA LEU A 200 5.02 -2.94 6.26
C LEU A 200 6.13 -2.21 7.04
N ALA A 201 7.38 -2.22 6.52
CA ALA A 201 8.47 -1.46 7.11
C ALA A 201 8.18 0.05 7.10
N PHE A 202 7.60 0.57 6.00
CA PHE A 202 7.14 1.96 5.93
C PHE A 202 6.06 2.24 6.99
N LEU A 203 5.04 1.39 7.09
CA LEU A 203 3.94 1.55 8.06
C LEU A 203 4.49 1.63 9.50
N VAL A 204 5.39 0.70 9.86
CA VAL A 204 6.03 0.69 11.19
C VAL A 204 6.84 1.97 11.41
N SER A 205 7.61 2.42 10.43
CA SER A 205 8.41 3.65 10.56
C SER A 205 7.54 4.90 10.73
N VAL A 206 6.38 4.96 10.07
CA VAL A 206 5.42 6.06 10.25
C VAL A 206 4.75 5.98 11.62
N ALA A 207 4.42 4.78 12.10
CA ALA A 207 3.88 4.58 13.45
C ALA A 207 4.86 5.08 14.52
N ASP A 208 6.12 4.65 14.45
CA ASP A 208 7.19 5.07 15.37
C ASP A 208 7.34 6.61 15.36
N TRP A 209 7.42 7.23 14.19
CA TRP A 209 7.51 8.68 14.01
C TRP A 209 6.27 9.42 14.56
N ALA A 210 5.09 8.85 14.34
CA ALA A 210 3.83 9.42 14.83
C ALA A 210 3.60 9.19 16.34
N GLY A 211 4.41 8.36 16.99
CA GLY A 211 4.24 7.98 18.40
C GLY A 211 3.01 7.09 18.62
N VAL A 212 2.66 6.27 17.64
CA VAL A 212 1.53 5.34 17.67
C VAL A 212 2.03 3.92 17.84
N SER A 213 1.41 3.17 18.76
CA SER A 213 1.74 1.76 18.96
C SER A 213 1.21 0.91 17.79
N ALA A 214 2.10 0.12 17.15
CA ALA A 214 1.78 -0.82 16.10
C ALA A 214 2.45 -2.19 16.37
N PRO A 215 2.06 -2.88 17.46
CA PRO A 215 2.72 -4.11 17.90
C PRO A 215 2.52 -5.27 16.92
N LEU A 216 1.38 -5.37 16.26
CA LEU A 216 1.12 -6.44 15.30
C LEU A 216 1.94 -6.25 14.02
N ALA A 217 1.98 -5.03 13.47
CA ALA A 217 2.83 -4.69 12.32
C ALA A 217 4.30 -4.98 12.63
N SER A 218 4.79 -4.56 13.80
CA SER A 218 6.16 -4.81 14.25
C SER A 218 6.45 -6.30 14.46
N GLY A 219 5.50 -7.07 14.99
CA GLY A 219 5.62 -8.51 15.19
C GLY A 219 5.69 -9.28 13.87
N LEU A 220 4.83 -8.97 12.91
CA LEU A 220 4.85 -9.55 11.56
C LEU A 220 6.16 -9.22 10.82
N LEU A 221 6.66 -7.98 10.96
CA LEU A 221 7.92 -7.56 10.37
C LEU A 221 9.12 -8.31 10.98
N ALA A 222 9.12 -8.53 12.31
CA ALA A 222 10.14 -9.33 12.99
C ALA A 222 10.11 -10.79 12.54
N LEU A 223 8.90 -11.38 12.41
CA LEU A 223 8.74 -12.75 11.92
C LEU A 223 9.25 -12.91 10.48
N ALA A 224 8.89 -11.97 9.60
CA ALA A 224 9.38 -11.94 8.23
C ALA A 224 10.90 -11.82 8.15
N SER A 225 11.50 -10.98 9.01
CA SER A 225 12.96 -10.82 9.09
C SER A 225 13.64 -12.13 9.49
N ALA A 226 13.07 -12.86 10.46
CA ALA A 226 13.58 -14.17 10.87
C ALA A 226 13.50 -15.21 9.72
N ILE A 227 12.38 -15.26 8.99
CA ILE A 227 12.20 -16.14 7.84
C ILE A 227 13.22 -15.83 6.73
N CYS A 228 13.45 -14.55 6.44
CA CYS A 228 14.37 -14.11 5.38
C CYS A 228 15.85 -14.13 5.81
N GLY A 229 16.16 -14.36 7.09
CA GLY A 229 17.53 -14.31 7.61
C GLY A 229 18.20 -12.92 7.48
N ARG A 230 17.41 -11.84 7.38
CA ARG A 230 17.89 -10.44 7.29
C ARG A 230 16.92 -9.48 7.94
N ASP A 231 17.41 -8.33 8.36
CA ASP A 231 16.55 -7.29 8.93
C ASP A 231 15.73 -6.59 7.82
N LEU A 232 14.40 -6.81 7.84
CA LEU A 232 13.46 -6.14 6.93
C LEU A 232 12.96 -4.82 7.49
N ARG A 233 13.24 -4.49 8.77
CA ARG A 233 12.85 -3.22 9.39
C ARG A 233 13.58 -2.03 8.77
N ALA A 234 14.80 -2.25 8.27
CA ALA A 234 15.58 -1.28 7.52
C ALA A 234 15.12 -1.18 6.03
N GLY A 235 13.84 -1.17 5.79
CA GLY A 235 13.27 -1.08 4.45
C GLY A 235 13.58 0.25 3.75
N PRO A 236 13.68 0.26 2.41
CA PRO A 236 14.15 1.44 1.67
C PRO A 236 13.12 2.57 1.60
N ARG A 237 11.90 2.36 2.09
CA ARG A 237 10.83 3.37 2.18
C ARG A 237 10.52 3.84 3.60
N THR A 238 11.31 3.43 4.60
CA THR A 238 11.18 3.96 5.95
C THR A 238 11.47 5.47 5.95
N LEU A 239 10.86 6.21 6.87
CA LEU A 239 11.11 7.65 6.97
C LEU A 239 12.58 7.97 7.22
N ASP A 240 13.29 7.08 7.93
CA ASP A 240 14.74 7.21 8.13
C ASP A 240 15.52 7.04 6.81
N ALA A 241 15.28 5.97 6.07
CA ALA A 241 15.93 5.71 4.79
C ALA A 241 15.66 6.83 3.76
N MET A 242 14.51 7.50 3.86
CA MET A 242 14.14 8.64 3.01
C MET A 242 14.64 9.98 3.55
N GLY A 243 15.34 10.02 4.69
CA GLY A 243 15.83 11.25 5.31
C GLY A 243 14.73 12.15 5.90
N LEU A 244 13.57 11.58 6.21
CA LEU A 244 12.38 12.32 6.68
C LEU A 244 12.12 12.17 8.19
N ALA A 245 12.77 11.22 8.85
CA ALA A 245 12.52 10.91 10.26
C ALA A 245 12.81 12.10 11.22
N ALA A 246 13.70 13.02 10.82
CA ALA A 246 14.02 14.21 11.59
C ALA A 246 12.97 15.33 11.47
N LEU A 247 12.02 15.25 10.54
CA LEU A 247 10.96 16.23 10.40
C LEU A 247 9.97 16.10 11.55
N ASP A 248 9.61 17.23 12.14
CA ASP A 248 8.43 17.28 13.00
C ASP A 248 7.13 17.26 12.17
N ARG A 249 5.99 17.21 12.84
CA ARG A 249 4.68 17.18 12.16
C ARG A 249 4.42 18.42 11.29
N ALA A 250 4.95 19.58 11.66
CA ALA A 250 4.80 20.81 10.89
C ALA A 250 5.67 20.77 9.62
N GLY A 251 6.91 20.30 9.74
CA GLY A 251 7.83 20.09 8.63
C GLY A 251 7.29 19.07 7.62
N MET A 252 6.76 17.94 8.11
CA MET A 252 6.14 16.94 7.25
C MET A 252 4.93 17.51 6.50
N ARG A 253 4.03 18.21 7.20
CA ARG A 253 2.88 18.88 6.53
C ARG A 253 3.33 19.89 5.47
N ARG A 254 4.36 20.69 5.75
CA ARG A 254 4.92 21.62 4.78
C ARG A 254 5.48 20.89 3.57
N LEU A 255 6.27 19.83 3.78
CA LEU A 255 6.78 18.99 2.71
C LEU A 255 5.65 18.45 1.83
N LEU A 256 4.63 17.86 2.43
CA LEU A 256 3.49 17.27 1.71
C LEU A 256 2.70 18.31 0.93
N ALA A 257 2.54 19.51 1.49
CA ALA A 257 1.81 20.62 0.85
C ALA A 257 2.56 21.19 -0.35
N THR A 258 3.85 21.54 -0.16
CA THR A 258 4.62 22.35 -1.12
C THR A 258 5.72 21.59 -1.86
N GLY A 259 6.02 20.38 -1.42
CA GLY A 259 7.18 19.61 -1.88
C GLY A 259 8.50 20.01 -1.21
N HIS A 260 8.52 20.96 -0.30
CA HIS A 260 9.72 21.44 0.40
C HIS A 260 9.57 21.26 1.92
N ALA A 261 10.64 20.74 2.58
CA ALA A 261 10.68 20.57 4.03
C ALA A 261 11.01 21.89 4.76
#